data_6239152517cad94ec1543d81ffd56a8e
#
_entry.id   6239152517cad94ec1543d81ffd56a8e
#
_cell.length_a   1.000
_cell.length_b   1.000
_cell.length_c   1.000
_cell.angle_alpha   90.00
_cell.angle_beta   90.00
_cell.angle_gamma   90.00
#
_symmetry.space_group_name_H-M   'P 1'
#
loop_
_entity.id
_entity.type
_entity.pdbx_description
1 polymer ?
#
loop_
_entity_poly.entity_id
_entity_poly.type
_entity_poly.pdbx_seq_one_letter_code
_entity_poly.pdbx_strand_id
1 'polypeptide(L)'
;MKFGKRPRTEIRSPHELQLLQRAQAMEPAKSPHPWTAGVVVPAAGCTACGWDQEEHLVLISSSGYSVIQPGTGQLLHRNRDADATEEGMGPDRLTFRIPHDGQLITIFGFEAGDGIRLTNDGWMVEVINPWWPRASVVLDNVFRQGYEYLKDAVMLDLSRLDGNVKCGFSPSGRHFVVLGSGGALLYSRAAV
;
A
#
# COMPACT_ATOMS: atom_id res chain seq x y z
N MET A 1 -39.19 -15.57 -10.64
CA MET A 1 -39.09 -15.60 -9.14
C MET A 1 -38.01 -14.56 -8.77
N LYS A 2 -38.40 -13.37 -8.26
CA LYS A 2 -37.48 -12.30 -7.90
C LYS A 2 -37.05 -12.49 -6.44
N PHE A 3 -35.81 -12.90 -6.21
CA PHE A 3 -35.22 -12.89 -4.87
C PHE A 3 -34.90 -11.44 -4.49
N GLY A 4 -35.80 -10.81 -3.76
CA GLY A 4 -35.53 -9.52 -3.13
C GLY A 4 -34.53 -9.71 -1.99
N LYS A 5 -33.26 -9.33 -2.21
CA LYS A 5 -32.30 -9.14 -1.13
C LYS A 5 -32.80 -7.97 -0.28
N ARG A 6 -33.35 -8.26 0.91
CA ARG A 6 -33.53 -7.24 1.95
C ARG A 6 -32.15 -6.68 2.30
N PRO A 7 -31.97 -5.34 2.33
CA PRO A 7 -30.74 -4.77 2.86
C PRO A 7 -30.61 -5.24 4.31
N ARG A 8 -29.58 -5.98 4.63
CA ARG A 8 -29.17 -6.28 5.99
C ARG A 8 -28.73 -4.93 6.59
N THR A 9 -29.58 -4.33 7.38
CA THR A 9 -29.18 -3.20 8.23
C THR A 9 -28.28 -3.83 9.30
N GLU A 10 -26.97 -3.82 9.06
CA GLU A 10 -26.00 -4.23 10.06
C GLU A 10 -26.09 -3.25 11.21
N ILE A 11 -26.65 -3.71 12.33
CA ILE A 11 -26.68 -2.94 13.58
C ILE A 11 -25.25 -2.98 14.13
N ARG A 12 -24.51 -1.88 13.92
CA ARG A 12 -23.16 -1.73 14.47
C ARG A 12 -23.23 -1.61 15.98
N SER A 13 -22.29 -2.24 16.67
CA SER A 13 -22.13 -2.10 18.12
C SER A 13 -21.72 -0.66 18.49
N PRO A 14 -21.92 -0.23 19.74
CA PRO A 14 -21.42 1.10 20.18
C PRO A 14 -19.93 1.30 19.97
N HIS A 15 -19.12 0.24 20.11
CA HIS A 15 -17.69 0.28 19.87
C HIS A 15 -17.37 0.51 18.38
N GLU A 16 -18.03 -0.22 17.47
CA GLU A 16 -17.85 -0.03 16.01
C GLU A 16 -18.26 1.38 15.56
N LEU A 17 -19.33 1.92 16.15
CA LEU A 17 -19.75 3.30 15.88
C LEU A 17 -18.70 4.32 16.36
N GLN A 18 -18.10 4.09 17.52
CA GLN A 18 -17.03 4.94 18.04
C GLN A 18 -15.80 4.90 17.13
N LEU A 19 -15.38 3.72 16.68
CA LEU A 19 -14.24 3.58 15.73
C LEU A 19 -14.54 4.26 14.39
N LEU A 20 -15.75 4.11 13.88
CA LEU A 20 -16.18 4.79 12.66
C LEU A 20 -16.12 6.31 12.81
N GLN A 21 -16.62 6.86 13.90
CA GLN A 21 -16.57 8.30 14.20
C GLN A 21 -15.12 8.80 14.30
N ARG A 22 -14.23 8.04 14.97
CA ARG A 22 -12.79 8.38 15.03
C ARG A 22 -12.19 8.44 13.63
N ALA A 23 -12.41 7.40 12.82
CA ALA A 23 -11.88 7.35 11.46
C ALA A 23 -12.40 8.50 10.59
N GLN A 24 -13.69 8.84 10.72
CA GLN A 24 -14.31 9.93 9.96
C GLN A 24 -13.90 11.33 10.41
N ALA A 25 -13.39 11.47 11.62
CA ALA A 25 -12.91 12.74 12.16
C ALA A 25 -11.44 13.04 11.81
N MET A 26 -10.71 12.08 11.22
CA MET A 26 -9.30 12.28 10.86
C MET A 26 -9.16 13.19 9.65
N GLU A 27 -8.26 14.16 9.77
CA GLU A 27 -7.85 14.99 8.63
C GLU A 27 -6.74 14.30 7.83
N PRO A 28 -6.86 14.21 6.49
CA PRO A 28 -5.83 13.59 5.66
C PRO A 28 -4.51 14.35 5.68
N ALA A 29 -3.41 13.66 5.96
CA ALA A 29 -2.06 14.21 6.02
C ALA A 29 -1.25 13.84 4.77
N LYS A 30 -0.56 14.83 4.20
CA LYS A 30 0.39 14.63 3.07
C LYS A 30 1.74 14.09 3.52
N SER A 31 2.13 14.43 4.75
CA SER A 31 3.43 14.11 5.33
C SER A 31 3.23 13.48 6.72
N PRO A 32 3.01 12.17 6.78
CA PRO A 32 2.77 11.47 8.05
C PRO A 32 4.10 11.27 8.78
N HIS A 33 4.38 12.06 9.83
CA HIS A 33 5.61 11.90 10.62
C HIS A 33 5.74 10.46 11.17
N PRO A 34 6.92 9.80 11.11
CA PRO A 34 8.25 10.32 10.71
C PRO A 34 8.56 10.22 9.20
N TRP A 35 7.62 9.83 8.36
CA TRP A 35 7.84 9.80 6.90
C TRP A 35 7.69 11.19 6.27
N THR A 36 8.38 11.38 5.15
CA THR A 36 8.26 12.57 4.31
C THR A 36 6.91 12.60 3.59
N ALA A 37 6.64 13.69 2.88
CA ALA A 37 5.48 13.75 1.98
C ALA A 37 5.54 12.67 0.90
N GLY A 38 4.39 12.08 0.57
CA GLY A 38 4.29 11.04 -0.44
C GLY A 38 4.75 11.51 -1.81
N VAL A 39 5.70 10.78 -2.41
CA VAL A 39 6.14 10.99 -3.80
C VAL A 39 5.18 10.23 -4.71
N VAL A 40 4.59 10.94 -5.69
CA VAL A 40 3.70 10.31 -6.67
C VAL A 40 4.53 9.64 -7.75
N VAL A 41 4.29 8.34 -7.96
CA VAL A 41 4.91 7.55 -9.01
C VAL A 41 3.86 7.07 -9.98
N PRO A 42 4.02 7.27 -11.30
CA PRO A 42 3.13 6.68 -12.29
C PRO A 42 3.14 5.16 -12.22
N ALA A 43 1.98 4.56 -11.97
CA ALA A 43 1.81 3.11 -11.85
C ALA A 43 0.56 2.61 -12.59
N ALA A 44 0.13 3.32 -13.64
CA ALA A 44 -1.03 2.94 -14.43
C ALA A 44 -0.86 1.53 -15.01
N GLY A 45 -1.86 0.67 -14.79
CA GLY A 45 -1.83 -0.73 -15.21
C GLY A 45 -0.97 -1.64 -14.33
N CYS A 46 -0.30 -1.14 -13.29
CA CYS A 46 0.39 -2.00 -12.33
C CYS A 46 -0.61 -2.73 -11.44
N THR A 47 -0.45 -4.05 -11.34
CA THR A 47 -1.29 -4.92 -10.52
C THR A 47 -0.58 -5.41 -9.26
N ALA A 48 0.74 -5.35 -9.25
CA ALA A 48 1.58 -5.77 -8.13
C ALA A 48 2.81 -4.87 -7.97
N CYS A 49 3.40 -4.92 -6.80
CA CYS A 49 4.68 -4.31 -6.49
C CYS A 49 5.44 -5.12 -5.43
N GLY A 50 6.72 -4.85 -5.29
CA GLY A 50 7.59 -5.47 -4.29
C GLY A 50 8.83 -4.60 -4.06
N TRP A 51 9.74 -5.09 -3.23
CA TRP A 51 10.97 -4.42 -2.89
C TRP A 51 12.15 -5.31 -3.27
N ASP A 52 13.15 -4.76 -3.97
CA ASP A 52 14.40 -5.45 -4.23
C ASP A 52 15.30 -5.46 -2.97
N GLN A 53 16.49 -6.05 -3.07
CA GLN A 53 17.44 -6.16 -1.94
C GLN A 53 17.98 -4.80 -1.47
N GLU A 54 17.94 -3.78 -2.34
CA GLU A 54 18.35 -2.40 -2.05
C GLU A 54 17.17 -1.51 -1.63
N GLU A 55 16.00 -2.16 -1.46
CA GLU A 55 14.72 -1.52 -1.14
C GLU A 55 14.23 -0.53 -2.19
N HIS A 56 14.61 -0.71 -3.47
CA HIS A 56 13.94 -0.02 -4.54
C HIS A 56 12.55 -0.62 -4.76
N LEU A 57 11.58 0.23 -5.11
CA LEU A 57 10.23 -0.22 -5.42
C LEU A 57 10.18 -0.80 -6.83
N VAL A 58 9.79 -2.07 -6.94
CA VAL A 58 9.50 -2.73 -8.21
C VAL A 58 8.01 -2.68 -8.47
N LEU A 59 7.59 -2.00 -9.55
CA LEU A 59 6.21 -1.91 -10.01
C LEU A 59 6.01 -2.86 -11.19
N ILE A 60 4.98 -3.70 -11.13
CA ILE A 60 4.75 -4.78 -12.12
C ILE A 60 3.36 -4.62 -12.76
N SER A 61 3.33 -4.70 -14.08
CA SER A 61 2.12 -4.69 -14.91
C SER A 61 2.17 -5.82 -15.93
N SER A 62 1.08 -6.10 -16.61
CA SER A 62 1.04 -7.05 -17.73
C SER A 62 1.91 -6.63 -18.93
N SER A 63 2.39 -5.39 -18.97
CA SER A 63 3.16 -4.83 -20.09
C SER A 63 4.64 -4.61 -19.75
N GLY A 64 5.09 -5.10 -18.58
CA GLY A 64 6.45 -4.92 -18.13
C GLY A 64 6.56 -4.51 -16.66
N TYR A 65 7.78 -4.14 -16.24
CA TYR A 65 8.03 -3.70 -14.87
C TYR A 65 8.93 -2.46 -14.84
N SER A 66 8.95 -1.79 -13.70
CA SER A 66 9.79 -0.62 -13.45
C SER A 66 10.41 -0.71 -12.07
N VAL A 67 11.65 -0.22 -11.92
CA VAL A 67 12.37 -0.10 -10.65
C VAL A 67 12.50 1.37 -10.31
N ILE A 68 12.11 1.76 -9.11
CA ILE A 68 11.95 3.15 -8.67
C ILE A 68 12.79 3.38 -7.41
N GLN A 69 13.56 4.47 -7.38
CA GLN A 69 14.25 4.96 -6.19
C GLN A 69 13.25 5.53 -5.18
N PRO A 70 13.15 5.01 -3.94
CA PRO A 70 12.11 5.41 -3.01
C PRO A 70 12.11 6.89 -2.65
N GLY A 71 13.21 7.43 -2.20
CA GLY A 71 13.26 8.81 -1.67
C GLY A 71 12.95 9.91 -2.69
N THR A 72 13.12 9.64 -3.98
CA THR A 72 12.98 10.62 -5.07
C THR A 72 11.86 10.30 -6.05
N GLY A 73 11.42 9.04 -6.12
CA GLY A 73 10.53 8.56 -7.16
C GLY A 73 11.20 8.44 -8.54
N GLN A 74 12.53 8.54 -8.59
CA GLN A 74 13.27 8.43 -9.85
C GLN A 74 13.16 7.04 -10.43
N LEU A 75 12.89 6.96 -11.73
CA LEU A 75 12.93 5.72 -12.49
C LEU A 75 14.39 5.28 -12.67
N LEU A 76 14.75 4.12 -12.12
CA LEU A 76 16.08 3.52 -12.25
C LEU A 76 16.15 2.58 -13.44
N HIS A 77 15.12 1.74 -13.61
CA HIS A 77 15.03 0.77 -14.69
C HIS A 77 13.60 0.64 -15.19
N ARG A 78 13.45 0.36 -16.49
CA ARG A 78 12.14 0.02 -17.08
C ARG A 78 12.31 -1.03 -18.16
N ASN A 79 11.56 -2.11 -18.02
CA ASN A 79 11.39 -3.12 -19.04
C ASN A 79 9.94 -3.07 -19.56
N ARG A 80 9.75 -3.13 -20.87
CA ARG A 80 8.44 -3.18 -21.54
C ARG A 80 8.20 -4.51 -22.27
N ASP A 81 8.92 -5.53 -21.87
CA ASP A 81 8.78 -6.89 -22.38
C ASP A 81 7.76 -7.63 -21.50
N ALA A 82 6.58 -7.88 -22.07
CA ALA A 82 5.50 -8.60 -21.41
C ALA A 82 5.85 -10.06 -21.17
N ASP A 83 6.54 -10.70 -22.11
CA ASP A 83 6.89 -12.12 -22.04
C ASP A 83 7.95 -12.34 -20.94
N ALA A 84 9.00 -11.53 -20.90
CA ALA A 84 10.00 -11.58 -19.83
C ALA A 84 9.38 -11.28 -18.45
N THR A 85 8.35 -10.44 -18.39
CA THR A 85 7.64 -10.14 -17.13
C THR A 85 6.78 -11.33 -16.67
N GLU A 86 6.07 -11.99 -17.59
CA GLU A 86 5.28 -13.18 -17.26
C GLU A 86 6.18 -14.37 -16.86
N GLU A 87 7.31 -14.58 -17.55
CA GLU A 87 8.32 -15.59 -17.18
C GLU A 87 8.95 -15.33 -15.81
N GLY A 88 9.09 -14.05 -15.41
CA GLY A 88 9.58 -13.67 -14.09
C GLY A 88 8.56 -13.93 -12.98
N MET A 89 7.27 -14.06 -13.31
CA MET A 89 6.21 -14.27 -12.33
C MET A 89 6.24 -15.69 -11.77
N GLY A 90 6.28 -15.80 -10.44
CA GLY A 90 6.19 -17.09 -9.77
C GLY A 90 4.83 -17.77 -9.98
N PRO A 91 4.77 -19.12 -9.90
CA PRO A 91 3.56 -19.89 -10.19
C PRO A 91 2.41 -19.59 -9.20
N ASP A 92 2.72 -19.13 -8.02
CA ASP A 92 1.77 -18.70 -6.99
C ASP A 92 1.36 -17.24 -7.12
N ARG A 93 2.00 -16.48 -8.01
CA ARG A 93 1.87 -15.03 -8.20
C ARG A 93 2.16 -14.21 -6.95
N LEU A 94 2.94 -14.75 -6.02
CA LEU A 94 3.40 -14.07 -4.79
C LEU A 94 4.89 -13.73 -4.84
N THR A 95 5.58 -14.18 -5.89
CA THR A 95 6.99 -13.88 -6.10
C THR A 95 7.22 -13.39 -7.52
N PHE A 96 8.28 -12.62 -7.70
CA PHE A 96 8.73 -12.13 -9.01
C PHE A 96 10.23 -12.20 -9.11
N ARG A 97 10.74 -12.86 -10.15
CA ARG A 97 12.16 -12.84 -10.50
C ARG A 97 12.39 -11.67 -11.43
N ILE A 98 13.14 -10.69 -10.95
CA ILE A 98 13.45 -9.48 -11.73
C ILE A 98 14.34 -9.88 -12.91
N PRO A 99 13.90 -9.72 -14.18
CA PRO A 99 14.63 -10.29 -15.32
C PRO A 99 16.02 -9.70 -15.56
N HIS A 100 16.27 -8.44 -15.19
CA HIS A 100 17.54 -7.78 -15.50
C HIS A 100 18.69 -8.13 -14.56
N ASP A 101 18.41 -8.55 -13.32
CA ASP A 101 19.41 -8.88 -12.30
C ASP A 101 19.22 -10.27 -11.65
N GLY A 102 18.10 -10.92 -11.93
CA GLY A 102 17.80 -12.25 -11.44
C GLY A 102 17.36 -12.34 -9.98
N GLN A 103 17.19 -11.22 -9.28
CA GLN A 103 16.71 -11.20 -7.91
C GLN A 103 15.29 -11.77 -7.81
N LEU A 104 15.04 -12.63 -6.82
CA LEU A 104 13.72 -13.12 -6.48
C LEU A 104 13.16 -12.27 -5.33
N ILE A 105 12.04 -11.61 -5.57
CA ILE A 105 11.36 -10.77 -4.58
C ILE A 105 9.97 -11.30 -4.27
N THR A 106 9.49 -11.02 -3.04
CA THR A 106 8.07 -11.19 -2.70
C THR A 106 7.29 -9.98 -3.20
N ILE A 107 6.13 -10.23 -3.79
CA ILE A 107 5.27 -9.18 -4.32
C ILE A 107 3.92 -9.16 -3.59
N PHE A 108 3.27 -8.00 -3.64
CA PHE A 108 1.92 -7.77 -3.15
C PHE A 108 1.18 -6.82 -4.10
N GLY A 109 -0.13 -6.77 -4.01
CA GLY A 109 -0.92 -5.94 -4.91
C GLY A 109 -2.37 -6.42 -5.03
N PHE A 110 -3.03 -6.07 -6.13
CA PHE A 110 -4.45 -6.33 -6.29
C PHE A 110 -4.79 -7.83 -6.40
N GLU A 111 -3.85 -8.64 -6.86
CA GLU A 111 -4.02 -10.10 -6.99
C GLU A 111 -3.27 -10.89 -5.90
N ALA A 112 -2.29 -10.27 -5.23
CA ALA A 112 -1.39 -10.92 -4.27
C ALA A 112 -1.62 -10.49 -2.79
N GLY A 113 -2.65 -9.68 -2.52
CA GLY A 113 -2.95 -9.20 -1.17
C GLY A 113 -2.13 -7.96 -0.77
N ASP A 114 -2.09 -7.66 0.53
CA ASP A 114 -1.30 -6.56 1.08
C ASP A 114 0.15 -7.01 1.36
N GLY A 115 1.08 -6.05 1.38
CA GLY A 115 2.48 -6.26 1.75
C GLY A 115 2.71 -6.34 3.27
N ILE A 116 3.96 -6.12 3.71
CA ILE A 116 4.31 -6.04 5.13
C ILE A 116 3.54 -4.88 5.76
N ARG A 117 2.71 -5.16 6.76
CA ARG A 117 1.83 -4.16 7.38
C ARG A 117 2.36 -3.60 8.69
N LEU A 118 3.36 -4.23 9.28
CA LEU A 118 3.93 -3.85 10.58
C LEU A 118 5.46 -3.84 10.50
N THR A 119 6.07 -2.75 10.94
CA THR A 119 7.53 -2.62 11.07
C THR A 119 8.02 -3.13 12.42
N ASN A 120 9.32 -3.43 12.53
CA ASN A 120 9.94 -3.90 13.78
C ASN A 120 9.87 -2.86 14.92
N ASP A 121 9.74 -1.58 14.61
CA ASP A 121 9.59 -0.47 15.56
C ASP A 121 8.12 -0.06 15.79
N GLY A 122 7.18 -0.92 15.37
CA GLY A 122 5.76 -0.83 15.72
C GLY A 122 4.90 0.05 14.82
N TRP A 123 5.40 0.52 13.70
CA TRP A 123 4.56 1.23 12.76
C TRP A 123 3.71 0.27 11.94
N MET A 124 2.42 0.54 11.89
CA MET A 124 1.41 -0.23 11.16
C MET A 124 0.78 0.63 10.09
N VAL A 125 0.63 0.08 8.89
CA VAL A 125 -0.16 0.65 7.79
C VAL A 125 -1.37 -0.22 7.53
N GLU A 126 -2.56 0.39 7.41
CA GLU A 126 -3.81 -0.35 7.26
C GLU A 126 -4.76 0.36 6.31
N VAL A 127 -5.46 -0.44 5.49
CA VAL A 127 -6.58 0.02 4.65
C VAL A 127 -7.88 -0.11 5.44
N ILE A 128 -8.59 1.01 5.60
CA ILE A 128 -9.90 1.07 6.26
C ILE A 128 -10.94 1.71 5.33
N ASN A 129 -12.23 1.50 5.59
CA ASN A 129 -13.30 2.01 4.75
C ASN A 129 -14.36 2.79 5.58
N PRO A 130 -13.99 3.94 6.18
CA PRO A 130 -14.93 4.73 6.98
C PRO A 130 -16.05 5.37 6.15
N TRP A 131 -15.86 5.49 4.84
CA TRP A 131 -16.84 5.99 3.88
C TRP A 131 -17.03 4.99 2.73
N TRP A 132 -17.51 3.78 3.06
CA TRP A 132 -17.73 2.75 2.05
C TRP A 132 -18.45 3.27 0.80
N PRO A 133 -18.02 2.94 -0.42
CA PRO A 133 -16.93 2.01 -0.79
C PRO A 133 -15.53 2.63 -0.88
N ARG A 134 -15.35 3.88 -0.47
CA ARG A 134 -14.07 4.58 -0.56
C ARG A 134 -13.08 4.04 0.47
N ALA A 135 -11.93 3.57 -0.02
CA ALA A 135 -10.81 3.16 0.82
C ALA A 135 -10.05 4.38 1.39
N SER A 136 -9.56 4.24 2.59
CA SER A 136 -8.62 5.16 3.25
C SER A 136 -7.45 4.35 3.79
N VAL A 137 -6.29 4.95 3.92
CA VAL A 137 -5.11 4.32 4.53
C VAL A 137 -4.74 5.08 5.77
N VAL A 138 -4.54 4.36 6.86
CA VAL A 138 -4.08 4.91 8.13
C VAL A 138 -2.70 4.36 8.49
N LEU A 139 -1.91 5.21 9.15
CA LEU A 139 -0.60 4.91 9.69
C LEU A 139 -0.65 5.14 11.20
N ASP A 140 -0.22 4.16 11.99
CA ASP A 140 -0.23 4.23 13.45
C ASP A 140 0.99 3.53 14.04
N ASN A 141 1.43 3.92 15.25
CA ASN A 141 2.47 3.21 15.97
C ASN A 141 1.85 2.42 17.13
N VAL A 142 1.77 1.10 16.95
CA VAL A 142 1.12 0.18 17.89
C VAL A 142 1.99 -0.15 19.11
N PHE A 143 3.28 0.23 19.13
CA PHE A 143 4.18 0.02 20.26
C PHE A 143 4.27 1.21 21.22
N ARG A 144 3.58 2.32 20.89
CA ARG A 144 3.56 3.46 21.83
C ARG A 144 2.83 3.11 23.12
N GLN A 145 3.27 3.72 24.21
CA GLN A 145 2.63 3.54 25.51
C GLN A 145 1.16 4.03 25.45
N GLY A 146 0.24 3.22 25.98
CA GLY A 146 -1.20 3.55 26.00
C GLY A 146 -1.85 3.52 24.61
N TYR A 147 -1.33 2.69 23.71
CA TYR A 147 -1.94 2.50 22.38
C TYR A 147 -3.43 2.18 22.47
N GLU A 148 -4.19 2.88 21.69
CA GLU A 148 -5.62 2.64 21.48
C GLU A 148 -5.90 2.80 19.99
N TYR A 149 -6.58 1.82 19.40
CA TYR A 149 -6.80 1.76 17.95
C TYR A 149 -7.47 3.02 17.41
N LEU A 150 -6.90 3.58 16.34
CA LEU A 150 -7.30 4.81 15.64
C LEU A 150 -7.26 6.11 16.49
N LYS A 151 -6.79 6.09 17.74
CA LYS A 151 -6.82 7.29 18.59
C LYS A 151 -5.86 8.38 18.12
N ASP A 152 -4.64 7.97 17.78
CA ASP A 152 -3.58 8.88 17.31
C ASP A 152 -3.05 8.45 15.94
N ALA A 153 -3.83 7.65 15.21
CA ALA A 153 -3.51 7.27 13.85
C ALA A 153 -3.55 8.47 12.90
N VAL A 154 -2.74 8.43 11.87
CA VAL A 154 -2.70 9.45 10.81
C VAL A 154 -3.35 8.88 9.56
N MET A 155 -4.39 9.53 9.06
CA MET A 155 -4.97 9.19 7.75
C MET A 155 -4.11 9.80 6.64
N LEU A 156 -3.80 9.02 5.61
CA LEU A 156 -3.02 9.50 4.47
C LEU A 156 -3.89 10.26 3.46
N ASP A 157 -3.34 11.32 2.88
CA ASP A 157 -3.97 12.00 1.74
C ASP A 157 -3.82 11.16 0.47
N LEU A 158 -4.89 10.48 0.07
CA LEU A 158 -4.96 9.67 -1.14
C LEU A 158 -5.61 10.41 -2.33
N SER A 159 -5.72 11.74 -2.28
CA SER A 159 -6.39 12.54 -3.34
C SER A 159 -5.78 12.37 -4.74
N ARG A 160 -4.57 11.81 -4.82
CA ARG A 160 -3.85 11.53 -6.07
C ARG A 160 -3.97 10.08 -6.53
N LEU A 161 -4.71 9.24 -5.80
CA LEU A 161 -4.94 7.83 -6.13
C LEU A 161 -6.43 7.59 -6.34
N ASP A 162 -6.74 6.70 -7.29
CA ASP A 162 -8.11 6.29 -7.59
C ASP A 162 -8.34 4.82 -7.22
N GLY A 163 -9.61 4.50 -6.93
CA GLY A 163 -10.09 3.14 -6.75
C GLY A 163 -9.63 2.44 -5.48
N ASN A 164 -9.48 1.13 -5.59
CA ASN A 164 -8.95 0.31 -4.51
C ASN A 164 -7.45 0.56 -4.33
N VAL A 165 -6.98 0.42 -3.11
CA VAL A 165 -5.57 0.58 -2.77
C VAL A 165 -5.03 -0.66 -2.08
N LYS A 166 -3.72 -0.89 -2.24
CA LYS A 166 -2.92 -1.86 -1.51
C LYS A 166 -1.72 -1.16 -0.92
N CYS A 167 -1.24 -1.61 0.22
CA CYS A 167 -0.12 -0.97 0.89
C CYS A 167 0.84 -1.98 1.50
N GLY A 168 2.09 -1.55 1.70
CA GLY A 168 3.11 -2.38 2.35
C GLY A 168 4.39 -1.64 2.58
N PHE A 169 5.07 -1.99 3.69
CA PHE A 169 6.39 -1.50 4.02
C PHE A 169 7.48 -2.25 3.24
N SER A 170 8.63 -1.57 3.08
CA SER A 170 9.88 -2.24 2.71
C SER A 170 10.36 -3.12 3.88
N PRO A 171 11.26 -4.10 3.62
CA PRO A 171 11.76 -5.01 4.65
C PRO A 171 12.35 -4.32 5.88
N SER A 172 13.07 -3.20 5.70
CA SER A 172 13.60 -2.40 6.83
C SER A 172 12.56 -1.52 7.51
N GLY A 173 11.39 -1.32 6.92
CA GLY A 173 10.38 -0.35 7.37
C GLY A 173 10.77 1.10 7.11
N ARG A 174 11.82 1.39 6.32
CA ARG A 174 12.22 2.76 5.94
C ARG A 174 11.31 3.38 4.91
N HIS A 175 10.71 2.55 4.07
CA HIS A 175 9.81 2.97 3.00
C HIS A 175 8.47 2.26 3.13
N PHE A 176 7.43 2.86 2.61
CA PHE A 176 6.19 2.15 2.30
C PHE A 176 5.55 2.74 1.06
N VAL A 177 4.73 1.93 0.43
CA VAL A 177 3.99 2.31 -0.77
C VAL A 177 2.50 2.11 -0.55
N VAL A 178 1.71 3.01 -1.12
CA VAL A 178 0.27 2.83 -1.34
C VAL A 178 0.07 2.75 -2.85
N LEU A 179 -0.24 1.56 -3.35
CA LEU A 179 -0.52 1.28 -4.76
C LEU A 179 -2.01 1.49 -5.03
N GLY A 180 -2.34 2.38 -5.94
CA GLY A 180 -3.68 2.59 -6.49
C GLY A 180 -3.77 2.18 -7.96
N SER A 181 -4.96 2.19 -8.55
CA SER A 181 -5.19 1.75 -9.93
C SER A 181 -4.50 2.63 -10.99
N GLY A 182 -4.27 3.91 -10.71
CA GLY A 182 -3.66 4.87 -11.63
C GLY A 182 -2.28 5.38 -11.23
N GLY A 183 -1.80 5.03 -10.04
CA GLY A 183 -0.54 5.55 -9.52
C GLY A 183 -0.13 4.87 -8.21
N ALA A 184 1.02 5.27 -7.69
CA ALA A 184 1.46 4.89 -6.36
C ALA A 184 1.94 6.11 -5.58
N LEU A 185 1.74 6.10 -4.27
CA LEU A 185 2.34 7.05 -3.32
C LEU A 185 3.44 6.32 -2.55
N LEU A 186 4.64 6.86 -2.62
CA LEU A 186 5.83 6.29 -2.03
C LEU A 186 6.34 7.20 -0.91
N TYR A 187 6.46 6.66 0.28
CA TYR A 187 6.87 7.38 1.48
C TYR A 187 8.21 6.85 1.98
N SER A 188 9.05 7.75 2.49
CA SER A 188 10.38 7.41 3.01
C SER A 188 10.63 8.12 4.33
N ARG A 189 11.38 7.49 5.23
CA ARG A 189 11.90 8.10 6.46
C ARG A 189 13.40 7.91 6.58
N ALA A 190 14.08 8.75 7.38
CA ALA A 190 15.48 8.51 7.72
C ALA A 190 15.65 7.17 8.42
N ALA A 191 16.82 6.56 8.30
CA ALA A 191 17.18 5.41 9.12
C ALA A 191 17.17 5.82 10.60
N VAL A 192 16.55 5.01 11.45
CA VAL A 192 16.56 5.16 12.91
C VAL A 192 17.87 4.60 13.45
#